data_7353e03753db2c64695d65b2f506226c
#
_entry.id   7353e03753db2c64695d65b2f506226c
#
_cell.length_a   1.000
_cell.length_b   1.000
_cell.length_c   1.000
_cell.angle_alpha   90.00
_cell.angle_beta   90.00
_cell.angle_gamma   90.00
#
_symmetry.space_group_name_H-M   'P 1'
#
loop_
_entity.id
_entity.type
_entity.pdbx_description
1 polymer ?
#
loop_
_entity_poly.entity_id
_entity_poly.type
_entity_poly.pdbx_seq_one_letter_code
_entity_poly.pdbx_strand_id
1 'polypeptide(L)'
;GKTYAPGIYQVQTAALNIRQAPDADSRIAGTIRDHGSYTVTEIQNTSWGRLLSGAGWVNCHTAYCRYAGPAKEKSAETAKSSGKTVAEDGIWGENLTRRLQELFGTPQDGKISNQLAVNRKFCDGITAAEWDSTPKGGSALVKEMQKWASAGMDGYIGPQTILAWQKKLGTPIDGTVSSPSAMVKKLQKWCNQK
;
A
#
# COMPACT_ATOMS: atom_id res chain seq x y z
N GLY A 1 -30.43 17.83 8.48
CA GLY A 1 -29.04 18.28 8.35
C GLY A 1 -28.25 17.25 7.54
N LYS A 2 -27.31 17.70 6.68
CA LYS A 2 -26.45 16.77 5.94
C LYS A 2 -25.47 16.14 6.92
N THR A 3 -25.41 14.81 6.94
CA THR A 3 -24.45 14.06 7.76
C THR A 3 -23.18 13.87 6.93
N TYR A 4 -22.03 14.29 7.47
CA TYR A 4 -20.71 14.03 6.89
C TYR A 4 -20.13 12.77 7.52
N ALA A 5 -19.47 11.94 6.74
CA ALA A 5 -18.88 10.68 7.18
C ALA A 5 -17.43 10.57 6.73
N PRO A 6 -16.58 9.80 7.42
CA PRO A 6 -15.27 9.45 6.91
C PRO A 6 -15.35 8.84 5.50
N GLY A 7 -14.40 9.16 4.64
CA GLY A 7 -14.43 8.71 3.26
C GLY A 7 -13.57 9.55 2.32
N ILE A 8 -13.79 9.40 1.02
CA ILE A 8 -13.08 10.14 -0.01
C ILE A 8 -13.86 11.43 -0.33
N TYR A 9 -13.16 12.55 -0.29
CA TYR A 9 -13.67 13.87 -0.64
C TYR A 9 -12.86 14.47 -1.79
N GLN A 10 -13.55 14.86 -2.85
CA GLN A 10 -12.96 15.59 -3.97
C GLN A 10 -13.06 17.08 -3.71
N VAL A 11 -11.95 17.80 -3.79
CA VAL A 11 -11.91 19.26 -3.63
C VAL A 11 -12.49 19.92 -4.87
N GLN A 12 -13.43 20.85 -4.66
CA GLN A 12 -14.13 21.58 -5.74
C GLN A 12 -13.82 23.07 -5.79
N THR A 13 -13.13 23.57 -4.77
CA THR A 13 -12.68 24.97 -4.71
C THR A 13 -11.25 25.11 -5.22
N ALA A 14 -10.91 26.29 -5.75
CA ALA A 14 -9.56 26.59 -6.24
C ALA A 14 -8.49 26.57 -5.14
N ALA A 15 -8.88 26.76 -3.88
CA ALA A 15 -7.99 26.68 -2.72
C ALA A 15 -8.78 26.22 -1.49
N LEU A 16 -8.32 25.16 -0.83
CA LEU A 16 -8.88 24.65 0.41
C LEU A 16 -7.81 24.66 1.49
N ASN A 17 -8.02 25.41 2.56
CA ASN A 17 -7.06 25.48 3.65
C ASN A 17 -7.07 24.19 4.49
N ILE A 18 -5.87 23.71 4.81
CA ILE A 18 -5.61 22.68 5.80
C ILE A 18 -5.32 23.38 7.13
N ARG A 19 -6.02 23.01 8.19
CA ARG A 19 -5.91 23.62 9.50
C ARG A 19 -5.35 22.66 10.54
N GLN A 20 -4.75 23.20 11.60
CA GLN A 20 -4.17 22.37 12.67
C GLN A 20 -5.23 21.77 13.60
N ALA A 21 -6.41 22.40 13.69
CA ALA A 21 -7.56 21.88 14.44
C ALA A 21 -8.84 21.97 13.60
N PRO A 22 -9.93 21.23 13.97
CA PRO A 22 -11.19 21.21 13.24
C PRO A 22 -12.01 22.49 13.47
N ASP A 23 -11.42 23.63 13.14
CA ASP A 23 -11.95 24.97 13.38
C ASP A 23 -11.48 25.94 12.29
N ALA A 24 -12.36 26.88 11.92
CA ALA A 24 -12.09 27.92 10.94
C ALA A 24 -11.07 28.98 11.41
N ASP A 25 -10.95 29.17 12.71
CA ASP A 25 -10.05 30.15 13.32
C ASP A 25 -8.68 29.56 13.68
N SER A 26 -8.52 28.24 13.56
CA SER A 26 -7.24 27.58 13.84
C SER A 26 -6.20 27.89 12.77
N ARG A 27 -4.93 27.79 13.16
CA ARG A 27 -3.78 28.10 12.29
C ARG A 27 -3.82 27.25 11.01
N ILE A 28 -3.55 27.91 9.87
CA ILE A 28 -3.40 27.24 8.58
C ILE A 28 -2.09 26.46 8.57
N ALA A 29 -2.16 25.15 8.34
CA ALA A 29 -1.02 24.25 8.20
C ALA A 29 -0.58 24.10 6.74
N GLY A 30 -1.48 24.35 5.79
CA GLY A 30 -1.22 24.26 4.36
C GLY A 30 -2.45 24.63 3.55
N THR A 31 -2.36 24.54 2.22
CA THR A 31 -3.47 24.81 1.30
C THR A 31 -3.45 23.82 0.15
N ILE A 32 -4.59 23.17 -0.11
CA ILE A 32 -4.82 22.34 -1.29
C ILE A 32 -5.25 23.25 -2.43
N ARG A 33 -4.57 23.19 -3.56
CA ARG A 33 -4.84 24.02 -4.76
C ARG A 33 -5.16 23.20 -6.01
N ASP A 34 -5.32 21.91 -5.85
CA ASP A 34 -5.77 21.01 -6.90
C ASP A 34 -7.20 20.55 -6.63
N HIS A 35 -7.86 19.99 -7.64
CA HIS A 35 -9.16 19.37 -7.52
C HIS A 35 -9.05 17.87 -7.21
N GLY A 36 -8.00 17.48 -6.47
CA GLY A 36 -7.71 16.11 -6.10
C GLY A 36 -8.73 15.49 -5.15
N SER A 37 -8.66 14.18 -5.02
CA SER A 37 -9.45 13.41 -4.06
C SER A 37 -8.61 13.07 -2.84
N TYR A 38 -9.14 13.35 -1.66
CA TYR A 38 -8.45 13.19 -0.38
C TYR A 38 -9.24 12.27 0.54
N THR A 39 -8.54 11.38 1.22
CA THR A 39 -9.15 10.50 2.22
C THR A 39 -9.25 11.21 3.55
N VAL A 40 -10.45 11.22 4.11
CA VAL A 40 -10.78 11.74 5.42
C VAL A 40 -11.07 10.57 6.35
N THR A 41 -10.38 10.50 7.47
CA THR A 41 -10.45 9.39 8.43
C THR A 41 -11.43 9.63 9.57
N GLU A 42 -11.73 10.89 9.85
CA GLU A 42 -12.53 11.32 10.99
C GLU A 42 -13.29 12.61 10.64
N ILE A 43 -14.50 12.77 11.14
CA ILE A 43 -15.28 14.01 11.03
C ILE A 43 -15.53 14.56 12.43
N GLN A 44 -15.19 15.83 12.64
CA GLN A 44 -15.50 16.59 13.85
C GLN A 44 -16.19 17.90 13.52
N ASN A 45 -16.83 18.51 14.50
CA ASN A 45 -17.51 19.82 14.38
C ASN A 45 -18.35 19.92 13.09
N THR A 46 -19.20 18.91 12.85
CA THR A 46 -20.16 18.80 11.74
C THR A 46 -19.52 18.51 10.37
N SER A 47 -18.50 19.26 9.92
CA SER A 47 -17.96 19.16 8.56
C SER A 47 -16.43 19.17 8.47
N TRP A 48 -15.72 19.18 9.58
CA TRP A 48 -14.26 19.16 9.59
C TRP A 48 -13.73 17.73 9.50
N GLY A 49 -13.03 17.44 8.43
CA GLY A 49 -12.44 16.14 8.16
C GLY A 49 -10.94 16.11 8.40
N ARG A 50 -10.47 15.11 9.14
CA ARG A 50 -9.05 14.87 9.33
C ARG A 50 -8.48 14.14 8.14
N LEU A 51 -7.47 14.72 7.50
CA LEU A 51 -6.79 14.08 6.37
C LEU A 51 -5.99 12.86 6.82
N LEU A 52 -6.09 11.77 6.06
CA LEU A 52 -5.32 10.53 6.28
C LEU A 52 -3.81 10.78 6.26
N SER A 53 -3.34 11.76 5.47
CA SER A 53 -1.93 12.16 5.38
C SER A 53 -1.36 12.73 6.68
N GLY A 54 -2.22 13.06 7.67
CA GLY A 54 -1.81 13.73 8.90
C GLY A 54 -1.51 15.23 8.73
N ALA A 55 -1.71 15.80 7.54
CA ALA A 55 -1.44 17.21 7.26
C ALA A 55 -2.34 18.18 8.06
N GLY A 56 -3.46 17.71 8.58
CA GLY A 56 -4.38 18.46 9.41
C GLY A 56 -5.85 18.25 9.05
N TRP A 57 -6.66 19.29 9.27
CA TRP A 57 -8.11 19.29 9.10
C TRP A 57 -8.54 20.14 7.92
N VAL A 58 -9.51 19.67 7.14
CA VAL A 58 -10.13 20.39 6.03
C VAL A 58 -11.63 20.49 6.24
N ASN A 59 -12.24 21.55 5.72
CA ASN A 59 -13.69 21.68 5.76
C ASN A 59 -14.32 20.91 4.59
N CYS A 60 -14.96 19.78 4.92
CA CYS A 60 -15.63 18.88 3.97
C CYS A 60 -17.02 19.35 3.54
N HIS A 61 -17.42 20.60 3.92
CA HIS A 61 -18.71 21.13 3.52
C HIS A 61 -18.89 21.12 2.00
N THR A 62 -20.12 20.87 1.54
CA THR A 62 -20.45 20.71 0.11
C THR A 62 -20.15 21.94 -0.75
N ALA A 63 -19.91 23.09 -0.13
CA ALA A 63 -19.40 24.29 -0.82
C ALA A 63 -17.93 24.16 -1.25
N TYR A 64 -17.16 23.28 -0.61
CA TYR A 64 -15.72 23.13 -0.84
C TYR A 64 -15.34 21.75 -1.35
N CYS A 65 -16.09 20.71 -0.94
CA CYS A 65 -15.79 19.32 -1.25
C CYS A 65 -17.03 18.54 -1.67
N ARG A 66 -16.83 17.57 -2.57
CA ARG A 66 -17.84 16.57 -2.93
C ARG A 66 -17.46 15.24 -2.29
N TYR A 67 -18.38 14.63 -1.55
CA TYR A 67 -18.21 13.26 -1.06
C TYR A 67 -18.26 12.28 -2.23
N ALA A 68 -17.20 11.52 -2.43
CA ALA A 68 -17.05 10.56 -3.53
C ALA A 68 -17.35 9.11 -3.12
N GLY A 69 -17.61 8.88 -1.83
CA GLY A 69 -17.98 7.57 -1.29
C GLY A 69 -17.15 7.18 -0.06
N PRO A 70 -17.53 6.08 0.62
CA PRO A 70 -16.74 5.57 1.70
C PRO A 70 -15.33 5.28 1.18
N ALA A 71 -14.31 5.62 1.98
CA ALA A 71 -12.99 5.10 1.73
C ALA A 71 -13.14 3.57 1.72
N LYS A 72 -13.13 2.95 0.55
CA LYS A 72 -12.85 1.52 0.50
C LYS A 72 -11.55 1.39 1.25
N GLU A 73 -11.48 0.51 2.24
CA GLU A 73 -10.23 0.08 2.82
C GLU A 73 -9.35 -0.52 1.71
N LYS A 74 -8.83 0.34 0.87
CA LYS A 74 -7.59 0.12 0.17
C LYS A 74 -6.54 0.49 1.23
N SER A 75 -5.95 -0.54 1.81
CA SER A 75 -4.69 -0.46 2.50
C SER A 75 -3.91 0.77 2.07
N ALA A 76 -3.60 1.61 3.08
CA ALA A 76 -2.86 2.85 2.98
C ALA A 76 -1.79 2.79 1.87
N GLU A 77 -2.07 3.43 0.76
CA GLU A 77 -1.09 3.59 -0.30
C GLU A 77 -1.28 4.94 -0.97
N THR A 78 -0.58 5.89 -0.47
CA THR A 78 0.25 6.90 -1.12
C THR A 78 0.74 7.91 -0.09
N ALA A 79 1.63 7.48 0.78
CA ALA A 79 2.66 8.39 1.26
C ALA A 79 3.88 8.11 0.38
N LYS A 80 4.33 9.08 -0.40
CA LYS A 80 5.74 9.16 -0.77
C LYS A 80 6.51 9.23 0.54
N SER A 81 6.74 8.07 1.14
CA SER A 81 7.72 7.91 2.19
C SER A 81 9.06 7.73 1.49
N SER A 82 9.82 8.78 1.38
CA SER A 82 11.28 8.69 1.28
C SER A 82 11.84 8.23 2.63
N GLY A 83 11.30 7.13 3.14
CA GLY A 83 11.77 6.44 4.34
C GLY A 83 12.02 4.99 3.99
N LYS A 84 13.21 4.49 4.31
CA LYS A 84 13.65 3.10 4.07
C LYS A 84 12.80 2.02 4.77
N THR A 85 11.70 2.37 5.43
CA THR A 85 10.86 1.45 6.22
C THR A 85 9.52 1.15 5.55
N VAL A 86 9.10 -0.10 5.61
CA VAL A 86 7.79 -0.58 5.16
C VAL A 86 6.93 -0.99 6.35
N ALA A 87 5.60 -0.85 6.22
CA ALA A 87 4.66 -1.30 7.25
C ALA A 87 4.78 -2.82 7.47
N GLU A 88 4.76 -3.28 8.74
CA GLU A 88 4.82 -4.69 9.11
C GLU A 88 3.40 -5.29 9.27
N ASP A 89 2.53 -5.07 8.27
CA ASP A 89 1.11 -5.44 8.26
C ASP A 89 0.82 -6.87 7.76
N GLY A 90 1.83 -7.49 7.12
CA GLY A 90 1.69 -8.83 6.55
C GLY A 90 1.06 -8.87 5.16
N ILE A 91 0.93 -7.71 4.50
CA ILE A 91 0.45 -7.57 3.12
C ILE A 91 1.63 -7.24 2.20
N TRP A 92 1.78 -8.00 1.14
CA TRP A 92 2.80 -7.74 0.13
C TRP A 92 2.24 -6.82 -0.96
N GLY A 93 2.28 -5.53 -0.70
CA GLY A 93 1.86 -4.49 -1.63
C GLY A 93 3.01 -3.84 -2.38
N GLU A 94 2.70 -2.76 -3.09
CA GLU A 94 3.64 -1.99 -3.92
C GLU A 94 4.85 -1.49 -3.11
N ASN A 95 4.64 -0.95 -1.90
CA ASN A 95 5.72 -0.38 -1.08
C ASN A 95 6.75 -1.44 -0.68
N LEU A 96 6.31 -2.63 -0.23
CA LEU A 96 7.22 -3.74 0.05
C LEU A 96 7.93 -4.18 -1.22
N THR A 97 7.22 -4.25 -2.36
CA THR A 97 7.82 -4.63 -3.64
C THR A 97 8.91 -3.65 -4.05
N ARG A 98 8.67 -2.33 -4.00
CA ARG A 98 9.70 -1.30 -4.29
C ARG A 98 10.91 -1.44 -3.38
N ARG A 99 10.68 -1.65 -2.08
CA ARG A 99 11.78 -1.83 -1.13
C ARG A 99 12.60 -3.09 -1.42
N LEU A 100 11.96 -4.19 -1.77
CA LEU A 100 12.65 -5.42 -2.18
C LEU A 100 13.41 -5.20 -3.49
N GLN A 101 12.82 -4.54 -4.49
CA GLN A 101 13.47 -4.20 -5.75
C GLN A 101 14.73 -3.34 -5.51
N GLU A 102 14.67 -2.37 -4.60
CA GLU A 102 15.85 -1.60 -4.18
C GLU A 102 16.94 -2.49 -3.58
N LEU A 103 16.56 -3.35 -2.60
CA LEU A 103 17.51 -4.23 -1.90
C LEU A 103 18.14 -5.29 -2.79
N PHE A 104 17.40 -5.78 -3.78
CA PHE A 104 17.86 -6.80 -4.74
C PHE A 104 18.40 -6.22 -6.07
N GLY A 105 18.42 -4.88 -6.20
CA GLY A 105 18.98 -4.20 -7.37
C GLY A 105 18.21 -4.45 -8.68
N THR A 106 16.88 -4.59 -8.59
CA THR A 106 16.00 -4.78 -9.76
C THR A 106 15.21 -3.50 -10.08
N PRO A 107 14.57 -3.37 -11.26
CA PRO A 107 13.77 -2.19 -11.59
C PRO A 107 12.69 -1.91 -10.54
N GLN A 108 12.62 -0.65 -10.07
CA GLN A 108 11.80 -0.25 -8.91
C GLN A 108 10.43 0.29 -9.36
N ASP A 109 9.62 -0.53 -10.01
CA ASP A 109 8.28 -0.18 -10.48
C ASP A 109 7.17 -0.52 -9.47
N GLY A 110 7.51 -1.23 -8.39
CA GLY A 110 6.56 -1.65 -7.36
C GLY A 110 5.65 -2.81 -7.77
N LYS A 111 5.97 -3.50 -8.87
CA LYS A 111 5.18 -4.59 -9.42
C LYS A 111 5.95 -5.89 -9.48
N ILE A 112 5.26 -6.98 -9.29
CA ILE A 112 5.77 -8.33 -9.54
C ILE A 112 5.12 -8.81 -10.83
N SER A 113 5.74 -8.51 -11.96
CA SER A 113 5.19 -8.77 -13.29
C SER A 113 5.31 -10.24 -13.70
N ASN A 114 4.55 -10.60 -14.74
CA ASN A 114 4.63 -11.89 -15.44
C ASN A 114 4.47 -13.12 -14.53
N GLN A 115 3.50 -13.11 -13.62
CA GLN A 115 3.26 -14.24 -12.71
C GLN A 115 2.19 -15.18 -13.27
N LEU A 116 2.37 -16.50 -13.03
CA LEU A 116 1.43 -17.53 -13.47
C LEU A 116 0.08 -17.38 -12.73
N ALA A 117 -0.99 -17.12 -13.48
CA ALA A 117 -2.35 -16.96 -12.93
C ALA A 117 -2.82 -18.19 -12.11
N VAL A 118 -2.38 -19.40 -12.48
CA VAL A 118 -2.70 -20.63 -11.74
C VAL A 118 -2.13 -20.65 -10.30
N ASN A 119 -1.08 -19.86 -10.04
CA ASN A 119 -0.46 -19.77 -8.73
C ASN A 119 -1.11 -18.72 -7.81
N ARG A 120 -1.99 -17.88 -8.33
CA ARG A 120 -2.67 -16.83 -7.57
C ARG A 120 -3.35 -17.36 -6.30
N LYS A 121 -3.94 -18.55 -6.37
CA LYS A 121 -4.62 -19.22 -5.25
C LYS A 121 -3.74 -19.49 -4.03
N PHE A 122 -2.42 -19.44 -4.17
CA PHE A 122 -1.45 -19.59 -3.08
C PHE A 122 -0.93 -18.26 -2.55
N CYS A 123 -1.39 -17.13 -3.10
CA CYS A 123 -0.76 -15.83 -2.95
C CYS A 123 -1.76 -14.72 -2.53
N ASP A 124 -2.75 -15.03 -1.70
CA ASP A 124 -3.80 -14.07 -1.28
C ASP A 124 -3.23 -12.81 -0.61
N GLY A 125 -2.10 -12.95 0.07
CA GLY A 125 -1.41 -11.83 0.72
C GLY A 125 -0.51 -11.01 -0.21
N ILE A 126 -0.44 -11.33 -1.52
CA ILE A 126 0.36 -10.59 -2.50
C ILE A 126 -0.56 -9.77 -3.40
N THR A 127 -0.58 -8.46 -3.21
CA THR A 127 -1.43 -7.54 -3.97
C THR A 127 -0.69 -6.84 -5.12
N ALA A 128 0.64 -6.85 -5.10
CA ALA A 128 1.49 -6.20 -6.12
C ALA A 128 1.82 -7.09 -7.32
N ALA A 129 1.31 -8.33 -7.38
CA ALA A 129 1.59 -9.27 -8.46
C ALA A 129 0.61 -9.11 -9.63
N GLU A 130 1.16 -9.10 -10.84
CA GLU A 130 0.43 -9.14 -12.11
C GLU A 130 0.33 -10.58 -12.59
N TRP A 131 -0.89 -11.11 -12.63
CA TRP A 131 -1.18 -12.52 -12.95
C TRP A 131 -1.59 -12.68 -14.40
N ASP A 132 -0.89 -13.55 -15.12
CA ASP A 132 -1.11 -13.83 -16.54
C ASP A 132 -1.31 -15.34 -16.76
N SER A 133 -2.15 -15.71 -17.71
CA SER A 133 -2.36 -17.10 -18.11
C SER A 133 -1.18 -17.67 -18.92
N THR A 134 -0.44 -16.81 -19.63
CA THR A 134 0.69 -17.15 -20.49
C THR A 134 1.89 -16.24 -20.27
N PRO A 135 2.41 -16.15 -19.02
CA PRO A 135 3.50 -15.21 -18.72
C PRO A 135 4.79 -15.63 -19.41
N LYS A 136 5.63 -14.63 -19.72
CA LYS A 136 6.94 -14.86 -20.36
C LYS A 136 8.05 -14.41 -19.43
N GLY A 137 8.88 -15.36 -19.00
CA GLY A 137 10.18 -15.08 -18.36
C GLY A 137 10.13 -14.73 -16.86
N GLY A 138 8.96 -14.65 -16.25
CA GLY A 138 8.82 -14.37 -14.82
C GLY A 138 9.29 -12.96 -14.39
N SER A 139 9.35 -12.69 -13.10
CA SER A 139 9.79 -11.41 -12.52
C SER A 139 11.28 -11.43 -12.17
N ALA A 140 11.99 -10.35 -12.51
CA ALA A 140 13.40 -10.17 -12.12
C ALA A 140 13.56 -10.18 -10.59
N LEU A 141 12.67 -9.49 -9.86
CA LEU A 141 12.67 -9.50 -8.40
C LEU A 141 12.53 -10.92 -7.85
N VAL A 142 11.58 -11.69 -8.40
CA VAL A 142 11.33 -13.07 -7.93
C VAL A 142 12.57 -13.95 -8.16
N LYS A 143 13.26 -13.80 -9.29
CA LYS A 143 14.52 -14.55 -9.57
C LYS A 143 15.60 -14.25 -8.53
N GLU A 144 15.82 -12.98 -8.19
CA GLU A 144 16.80 -12.61 -7.18
C GLU A 144 16.41 -13.09 -5.78
N MET A 145 15.13 -13.04 -5.43
CA MET A 145 14.63 -13.58 -4.17
C MET A 145 14.70 -15.12 -4.12
N GLN A 146 14.48 -15.80 -5.24
CA GLN A 146 14.68 -17.24 -5.36
C GLN A 146 16.16 -17.60 -5.14
N LYS A 147 17.07 -16.88 -5.75
CA LYS A 147 18.52 -17.01 -5.53
C LYS A 147 18.88 -16.80 -4.06
N TRP A 148 18.37 -15.74 -3.44
CA TRP A 148 18.57 -15.44 -2.02
C TRP A 148 18.11 -16.57 -1.10
N ALA A 149 17.02 -17.26 -1.44
CA ALA A 149 16.45 -18.38 -0.70
C ALA A 149 16.98 -19.74 -1.16
N SER A 150 17.93 -19.80 -2.09
CA SER A 150 18.47 -21.04 -2.70
C SER A 150 17.38 -21.91 -3.35
N ALA A 151 16.40 -21.28 -4.01
CA ALA A 151 15.35 -21.93 -4.79
C ALA A 151 15.68 -21.93 -6.29
N GLY A 152 14.89 -22.67 -7.09
CA GLY A 152 14.99 -22.63 -8.55
C GLY A 152 14.60 -21.26 -9.08
N MET A 153 15.42 -20.69 -9.97
CA MET A 153 15.31 -19.28 -10.45
C MET A 153 14.46 -19.19 -11.73
N ASP A 154 13.20 -19.56 -11.68
CA ASP A 154 12.27 -19.45 -12.82
C ASP A 154 11.56 -18.10 -12.90
N GLY A 155 11.60 -17.33 -11.81
CA GLY A 155 10.96 -16.01 -11.71
C GLY A 155 9.46 -16.07 -11.42
N TYR A 156 8.91 -17.23 -11.07
CA TYR A 156 7.49 -17.40 -10.75
C TYR A 156 7.29 -17.69 -9.27
N ILE A 157 6.27 -17.03 -8.69
CA ILE A 157 5.84 -17.31 -7.33
C ILE A 157 4.91 -18.52 -7.37
N GLY A 158 5.44 -19.66 -6.99
CA GLY A 158 4.68 -20.90 -6.82
C GLY A 158 4.88 -21.49 -5.44
N PRO A 159 4.20 -22.59 -5.08
CA PRO A 159 4.33 -23.21 -3.76
C PRO A 159 5.77 -23.52 -3.37
N GLN A 160 6.59 -24.01 -4.29
CA GLN A 160 8.01 -24.31 -4.03
C GLN A 160 8.83 -23.08 -3.70
N THR A 161 8.59 -21.96 -4.41
CA THR A 161 9.23 -20.67 -4.14
C THR A 161 8.81 -20.13 -2.76
N ILE A 162 7.51 -20.22 -2.43
CA ILE A 162 6.98 -19.78 -1.14
C ILE A 162 7.58 -20.62 0.00
N LEU A 163 7.63 -21.94 -0.14
CA LEU A 163 8.26 -22.85 0.83
C LEU A 163 9.73 -22.48 1.10
N ALA A 164 10.49 -22.15 0.05
CA ALA A 164 11.88 -21.72 0.19
C ALA A 164 12.01 -20.39 0.95
N TRP A 165 11.14 -19.43 0.65
CA TRP A 165 11.11 -18.13 1.36
C TRP A 165 10.69 -18.29 2.82
N GLN A 166 9.67 -19.11 3.11
CA GLN A 166 9.22 -19.43 4.47
C GLN A 166 10.33 -20.07 5.29
N LYS A 167 11.03 -21.05 4.70
CA LYS A 167 12.21 -21.68 5.32
C LYS A 167 13.32 -20.68 5.59
N LYS A 168 13.64 -19.82 4.62
CA LYS A 168 14.68 -18.78 4.74
C LYS A 168 14.38 -17.77 5.85
N LEU A 169 13.11 -17.42 6.01
CA LEU A 169 12.64 -16.44 7.00
C LEU A 169 12.31 -17.06 8.36
N GLY A 170 12.30 -18.39 8.49
CA GLY A 170 11.97 -19.09 9.73
C GLY A 170 10.51 -18.92 10.14
N THR A 171 9.59 -19.01 9.18
CA THR A 171 8.14 -18.94 9.39
C THR A 171 7.46 -20.28 9.11
N PRO A 172 6.18 -20.47 9.46
CA PRO A 172 5.46 -21.70 9.11
C PRO A 172 5.59 -22.03 7.63
N ILE A 173 5.86 -23.30 7.31
CA ILE A 173 6.18 -23.79 5.96
C ILE A 173 4.94 -24.49 5.41
N ASP A 174 4.03 -23.75 4.77
CA ASP A 174 2.77 -24.25 4.23
C ASP A 174 2.62 -24.05 2.70
N GLY A 175 3.58 -23.32 2.07
CA GLY A 175 3.56 -23.05 0.63
C GLY A 175 2.51 -22.04 0.19
N THR A 176 1.97 -21.26 1.12
CA THR A 176 0.97 -20.20 0.84
C THR A 176 1.37 -18.87 1.43
N VAL A 177 0.89 -17.79 0.82
CA VAL A 177 1.00 -16.42 1.35
C VAL A 177 -0.40 -15.94 1.67
N SER A 178 -0.83 -16.18 2.90
CA SER A 178 -2.14 -15.77 3.41
C SER A 178 -2.26 -14.24 3.56
N SER A 179 -3.45 -13.73 3.81
CA SER A 179 -3.69 -12.31 4.06
C SER A 179 -4.35 -12.09 5.43
N PRO A 180 -3.63 -11.54 6.44
CA PRO A 180 -2.20 -11.22 6.49
C PRO A 180 -1.30 -12.46 6.58
N SER A 181 -0.04 -12.35 6.13
CA SER A 181 0.94 -13.44 6.14
C SER A 181 2.05 -13.23 7.18
N ALA A 182 2.32 -14.28 7.97
CA ALA A 182 3.45 -14.30 8.91
C ALA A 182 4.80 -14.20 8.16
N MET A 183 4.91 -14.84 7.00
CA MET A 183 6.08 -14.74 6.13
C MET A 183 6.30 -13.31 5.66
N VAL A 184 5.24 -12.62 5.20
CA VAL A 184 5.33 -11.23 4.73
C VAL A 184 5.70 -10.30 5.87
N LYS A 185 5.13 -10.44 7.07
CA LYS A 185 5.54 -9.66 8.26
C LYS A 185 7.04 -9.83 8.56
N LYS A 186 7.53 -11.05 8.49
CA LYS A 186 8.95 -11.32 8.72
C LYS A 186 9.83 -10.72 7.63
N LEU A 187 9.37 -10.75 6.38
CA LEU A 187 10.05 -10.13 5.24
C LEU A 187 10.09 -8.59 5.37
N GLN A 188 8.97 -7.98 5.75
CA GLN A 188 8.87 -6.55 6.02
C GLN A 188 9.85 -6.12 7.13
N LYS A 189 9.87 -6.86 8.24
CA LYS A 189 10.83 -6.63 9.33
C LYS A 189 12.28 -6.79 8.86
N TRP A 190 12.57 -7.79 8.05
CA TRP A 190 13.90 -7.99 7.46
C TRP A 190 14.30 -6.80 6.58
N CYS A 191 13.39 -6.28 5.74
CA CYS A 191 13.62 -5.10 4.92
C CYS A 191 13.92 -3.84 5.75
N ASN A 192 13.25 -3.68 6.89
CA ASN A 192 13.43 -2.52 7.78
C ASN A 192 14.76 -2.55 8.54
N GLN A 193 15.46 -3.68 8.55
CA GLN A 193 16.77 -3.84 9.19
C GLN A 193 17.95 -3.61 8.22
N LYS A 194 17.65 -3.31 6.93
CA LYS A 194 18.64 -3.08 5.85
C LYS A 194 18.69 -1.63 5.46
#